data_6acdc6aea598a108dd6471d6ae2e4dee
#
_entry.id   6acdc6aea598a108dd6471d6ae2e4dee
#
_cell.length_a   1.000
_cell.length_b   1.000
_cell.length_c   1.000
_cell.angle_alpha   90.00
_cell.angle_beta   90.00
_cell.angle_gamma   90.00
#
_symmetry.space_group_name_H-M   'P 1'
#
loop_
_entity.id
_entity.type
_entity.pdbx_description
1 polymer ?
#
loop_
_entity_poly.entity_id
_entity_poly.type
_entity_poly.pdbx_seq_one_letter_code
_entity_poly.pdbx_strand_id
1 'polypeptide(L)'
;MSEPPDARSCQIHVDPLSGRSVFVAPARAQCPREEALDVCPFCAGNEHLTPDEVLRSPADRALPWGARLIPNRYPIVVDHRFSPMPATPGAPAAGHRPAHGVHDVIVESPRHDRSILTVEAPHWRASWELARQRLEQLALRDDLVWGGLFKNSGRAAGASLDHVHSQLVALDFVPPPIVAQLAAGGGDRDPFTRIIAVAEREQRVVATSADLVALVSPAPRQPLETWLVPRRPGPWFHDAGPSVVAGLADLVREIVARIERAAPGADFNWWLHQAPFRASSGPEPEAGRRPREGGVPPGWRWHLEILPRISPLAGFELGIGCHISTLSPEASARRLRGV
;
A
#
# COMPACT_ATOMS: atom_id res chain seq x y z
N MET A 1 15.38 -2.31 -35.07
CA MET A 1 14.80 -2.93 -33.87
C MET A 1 15.53 -2.32 -32.69
N SER A 2 14.88 -1.42 -31.92
CA SER A 2 15.45 -0.82 -30.71
C SER A 2 15.62 -1.92 -29.67
N GLU A 3 16.78 -1.96 -28.98
CA GLU A 3 17.02 -2.83 -27.86
C GLU A 3 15.85 -2.73 -26.85
N PRO A 4 15.43 -3.86 -26.23
CA PRO A 4 14.40 -3.81 -25.21
C PRO A 4 14.88 -2.88 -24.08
N PRO A 5 14.01 -2.02 -23.54
CA PRO A 5 14.37 -1.09 -22.49
C PRO A 5 14.91 -1.89 -21.29
N ASP A 6 16.10 -1.51 -20.82
CA ASP A 6 16.72 -2.11 -19.64
C ASP A 6 15.77 -1.99 -18.46
N ALA A 7 15.46 -3.11 -17.79
CA ALA A 7 14.65 -3.14 -16.56
C ALA A 7 15.19 -2.19 -15.48
N ARG A 8 16.40 -1.70 -15.62
CA ARG A 8 17.11 -0.76 -14.75
C ARG A 8 16.82 0.71 -15.01
N SER A 9 16.03 1.06 -16.03
CA SER A 9 15.78 2.45 -16.45
C SER A 9 14.51 3.07 -15.83
N CYS A 10 14.16 2.72 -14.60
CA CYS A 10 13.06 3.38 -13.90
C CYS A 10 13.42 4.83 -13.55
N GLN A 11 12.55 5.78 -13.92
CA GLN A 11 12.72 7.21 -13.68
C GLN A 11 11.47 7.81 -13.02
N ILE A 12 11.67 8.89 -12.28
CA ILE A 12 10.58 9.73 -11.79
C ILE A 12 10.59 11.01 -12.59
N HIS A 13 9.44 11.31 -13.21
CA HIS A 13 9.17 12.56 -13.88
C HIS A 13 8.22 13.39 -13.02
N VAL A 14 8.48 14.68 -12.87
CA VAL A 14 7.62 15.59 -12.12
C VAL A 14 6.97 16.57 -13.09
N ASP A 15 5.65 16.61 -13.09
CA ASP A 15 4.85 17.58 -13.85
C ASP A 15 5.10 18.99 -13.27
N PRO A 16 5.65 19.94 -14.06
CA PRO A 16 6.03 21.26 -13.55
C PRO A 16 4.85 22.15 -13.14
N LEU A 17 3.63 21.83 -13.59
CA LEU A 17 2.43 22.61 -13.26
C LEU A 17 1.72 22.08 -12.01
N SER A 18 1.61 20.78 -11.87
CA SER A 18 0.85 20.14 -10.79
C SER A 18 1.71 19.54 -9.69
N GLY A 19 3.03 19.41 -9.90
CA GLY A 19 3.93 18.68 -8.99
C GLY A 19 3.68 17.16 -8.98
N ARG A 20 2.83 16.63 -9.87
CA ARG A 20 2.51 15.20 -9.94
C ARG A 20 3.75 14.40 -10.35
N SER A 21 4.08 13.40 -9.54
CA SER A 21 5.15 12.46 -9.84
C SER A 21 4.64 11.29 -10.69
N VAL A 22 5.38 10.97 -11.74
CA VAL A 22 5.11 9.84 -12.65
C VAL A 22 6.31 8.92 -12.67
N PHE A 23 6.12 7.66 -12.31
CA PHE A 23 7.14 6.64 -12.44
C PHE A 23 7.12 6.07 -13.85
N VAL A 24 8.18 6.28 -14.58
CA VAL A 24 8.38 5.72 -15.93
C VAL A 24 9.20 4.44 -15.78
N ALA A 25 8.53 3.29 -15.94
CA ALA A 25 9.10 1.96 -15.78
C ALA A 25 8.79 1.10 -17.02
N PRO A 26 9.57 1.22 -18.11
CA PRO A 26 9.25 0.58 -19.40
C PRO A 26 9.14 -0.94 -19.33
N ALA A 27 9.93 -1.60 -18.48
CA ALA A 27 9.88 -3.04 -18.30
C ALA A 27 8.51 -3.56 -17.83
N ARG A 28 7.67 -2.70 -17.22
CA ARG A 28 6.31 -3.08 -16.81
C ARG A 28 5.36 -3.33 -17.98
N ALA A 29 5.69 -2.85 -19.19
CA ALA A 29 4.93 -3.21 -20.39
C ALA A 29 4.98 -4.71 -20.69
N GLN A 30 6.00 -5.42 -20.17
CA GLN A 30 6.18 -6.87 -20.29
C GLN A 30 5.61 -7.64 -19.11
N CYS A 31 4.99 -6.97 -18.12
CA CYS A 31 4.38 -7.65 -16.98
C CYS A 31 3.26 -8.59 -17.47
N PRO A 32 3.35 -9.90 -17.22
CA PRO A 32 2.35 -10.83 -17.72
C PRO A 32 1.01 -10.57 -17.04
N ARG A 33 -0.07 -10.83 -17.80
CA ARG A 33 -1.43 -10.92 -17.26
C ARG A 33 -1.76 -12.40 -17.04
N GLU A 34 -2.64 -12.69 -16.08
CA GLU A 34 -3.07 -14.05 -15.75
C GLU A 34 -3.42 -14.88 -16.99
N GLU A 35 -4.15 -14.29 -17.94
CA GLU A 35 -4.62 -14.94 -19.18
C GLU A 35 -3.49 -15.39 -20.12
N ALA A 36 -2.27 -14.86 -19.93
CA ALA A 36 -1.11 -15.17 -20.75
C ALA A 36 -0.16 -16.18 -20.07
N LEU A 37 -0.56 -16.74 -18.94
CA LEU A 37 0.29 -17.66 -18.16
C LEU A 37 -0.31 -19.08 -18.20
N ASP A 38 0.47 -20.04 -18.69
CA ASP A 38 0.11 -21.46 -18.59
C ASP A 38 0.22 -21.96 -17.14
N VAL A 39 1.10 -21.34 -16.34
CA VAL A 39 1.41 -21.76 -14.96
C VAL A 39 1.56 -20.51 -14.07
N CYS A 40 0.88 -20.51 -12.93
CA CYS A 40 0.98 -19.40 -11.97
C CYS A 40 2.34 -19.43 -11.24
N PRO A 41 3.14 -18.35 -11.33
CA PRO A 41 4.47 -18.29 -10.70
C PRO A 41 4.43 -18.21 -9.17
N PHE A 42 3.25 -17.92 -8.59
CA PHE A 42 3.10 -17.76 -7.14
C PHE A 42 2.65 -19.04 -6.43
N CYS A 43 2.17 -20.04 -7.15
CA CYS A 43 1.83 -21.33 -6.56
C CYS A 43 3.06 -22.09 -6.06
N ALA A 44 2.88 -22.85 -4.97
CA ALA A 44 3.93 -23.75 -4.47
C ALA A 44 4.37 -24.75 -5.55
N GLY A 45 5.68 -24.99 -5.63
CA GLY A 45 6.31 -25.81 -6.68
C GLY A 45 6.80 -24.99 -7.89
N ASN A 46 6.42 -23.72 -7.99
CA ASN A 46 6.80 -22.82 -9.09
C ASN A 46 7.75 -21.72 -8.64
N GLU A 47 8.43 -21.89 -7.50
CA GLU A 47 9.32 -20.88 -6.92
C GLU A 47 10.43 -20.46 -7.90
N HIS A 48 10.89 -21.36 -8.75
CA HIS A 48 11.89 -21.12 -9.79
C HIS A 48 11.46 -20.11 -10.87
N LEU A 49 10.16 -19.78 -10.96
CA LEU A 49 9.62 -18.77 -11.89
C LEU A 49 9.66 -17.35 -11.30
N THR A 50 10.04 -17.21 -10.04
CA THR A 50 10.12 -15.94 -9.32
C THR A 50 11.55 -15.63 -8.91
N PRO A 51 11.90 -14.37 -8.59
CA PRO A 51 13.15 -14.07 -7.90
C PRO A 51 13.26 -14.82 -6.56
N ASP A 52 14.49 -14.97 -6.07
CA ASP A 52 14.75 -15.57 -4.76
C ASP A 52 14.02 -14.82 -3.64
N GLU A 53 13.51 -15.57 -2.69
CA GLU A 53 12.77 -14.99 -1.56
C GLU A 53 13.71 -14.24 -0.59
N VAL A 54 13.26 -13.08 -0.17
CA VAL A 54 13.91 -12.24 0.86
C VAL A 54 13.50 -12.70 2.25
N LEU A 55 12.22 -13.01 2.42
CA LEU A 55 11.63 -13.52 3.66
C LEU A 55 10.61 -14.61 3.34
N ARG A 56 10.39 -15.51 4.29
CA ARG A 56 9.33 -16.53 4.21
C ARG A 56 8.80 -16.89 5.61
N SER A 57 7.62 -17.48 5.65
CA SER A 57 7.06 -18.05 6.88
C SER A 57 6.54 -19.48 6.58
N PRO A 58 6.95 -20.49 7.38
CA PRO A 58 7.98 -20.41 8.40
C PRO A 58 9.36 -20.13 7.80
N ALA A 59 10.28 -19.59 8.63
CA ALA A 59 11.64 -19.25 8.21
C ALA A 59 12.49 -20.49 7.87
N ASP A 60 12.17 -21.63 8.48
CA ASP A 60 12.83 -22.91 8.19
C ASP A 60 12.48 -23.38 6.76
N ARG A 61 13.50 -23.43 5.91
CA ARG A 61 13.36 -23.85 4.50
C ARG A 61 13.06 -25.34 4.32
N ALA A 62 13.24 -26.15 5.34
CA ALA A 62 12.85 -27.57 5.32
C ALA A 62 11.33 -27.76 5.43
N LEU A 63 10.61 -26.75 5.89
CA LEU A 63 9.15 -26.77 6.01
C LEU A 63 8.47 -26.14 4.79
N PRO A 64 7.27 -26.60 4.41
CA PRO A 64 6.45 -25.90 3.42
C PRO A 64 6.20 -24.43 3.83
N TRP A 65 6.28 -23.52 2.88
CA TRP A 65 5.97 -22.11 3.16
C TRP A 65 4.45 -21.87 3.16
N GLY A 66 4.02 -20.92 3.99
CA GLY A 66 2.64 -20.44 4.01
C GLY A 66 2.50 -19.04 3.41
N ALA A 67 3.55 -18.22 3.56
CA ALA A 67 3.68 -16.92 2.91
C ALA A 67 5.16 -16.68 2.59
N ARG A 68 5.44 -15.91 1.54
CA ARG A 68 6.81 -15.49 1.18
C ARG A 68 6.85 -14.11 0.57
N LEU A 69 7.98 -13.42 0.76
CA LEU A 69 8.24 -12.09 0.24
C LEU A 69 9.41 -12.20 -0.75
N ILE A 70 9.19 -11.71 -1.95
CA ILE A 70 10.12 -11.76 -3.07
C ILE A 70 10.31 -10.37 -3.68
N PRO A 71 11.44 -10.03 -4.29
CA PRO A 71 11.57 -8.83 -5.11
C PRO A 71 10.56 -8.85 -6.26
N ASN A 72 10.00 -7.69 -6.60
CA ASN A 72 9.15 -7.59 -7.78
C ASN A 72 9.99 -7.73 -9.05
N ARG A 73 9.64 -8.68 -9.92
CA ARG A 73 10.33 -8.91 -11.19
C ARG A 73 10.19 -7.73 -12.17
N TYR A 74 9.10 -6.94 -12.01
CA TYR A 74 8.79 -5.76 -12.84
C TYR A 74 8.64 -4.53 -11.93
N PRO A 75 9.74 -4.07 -11.31
CA PRO A 75 9.67 -3.04 -10.29
C PRO A 75 9.36 -1.66 -10.89
N ILE A 76 8.83 -0.75 -10.06
CA ILE A 76 8.67 0.68 -10.40
C ILE A 76 9.85 1.52 -9.92
N VAL A 77 10.68 0.98 -9.03
CA VAL A 77 11.90 1.58 -8.49
C VAL A 77 13.02 0.54 -8.51
N VAL A 78 14.26 0.98 -8.54
CA VAL A 78 15.45 0.11 -8.57
C VAL A 78 16.30 0.35 -7.35
N ASP A 79 16.76 -0.72 -6.71
CA ASP A 79 17.72 -0.64 -5.60
C ASP A 79 19.13 -0.41 -6.16
N HIS A 80 19.55 0.85 -6.21
CA HIS A 80 20.84 1.25 -6.78
C HIS A 80 22.08 0.75 -6.01
N ARG A 81 21.90 0.20 -4.80
CA ARG A 81 23.00 -0.47 -4.09
C ARG A 81 23.42 -1.77 -4.77
N PHE A 82 22.49 -2.44 -5.44
CA PHE A 82 22.72 -3.72 -6.14
C PHE A 82 22.76 -3.56 -7.66
N SER A 83 22.32 -2.42 -8.16
CA SER A 83 22.31 -2.09 -9.58
C SER A 83 22.77 -0.65 -9.76
N PRO A 84 24.11 -0.38 -9.76
CA PRO A 84 24.62 0.96 -9.97
C PRO A 84 24.04 1.56 -11.25
N MET A 85 23.64 2.82 -11.18
CA MET A 85 23.16 3.55 -12.36
C MET A 85 24.22 3.51 -13.47
N PRO A 86 23.80 3.26 -14.72
CA PRO A 86 24.65 3.59 -15.84
C PRO A 86 24.96 5.09 -15.76
N ALA A 87 26.24 5.46 -15.86
CA ALA A 87 26.63 6.85 -15.97
C ALA A 87 25.95 7.43 -17.21
N THR A 88 24.88 8.17 -17.01
CA THR A 88 24.21 8.86 -18.12
C THR A 88 25.12 10.05 -18.47
N PRO A 89 25.71 10.12 -19.69
CA PRO A 89 26.44 11.30 -20.12
C PRO A 89 25.44 12.46 -20.27
N GLY A 90 25.53 13.43 -19.39
CA GLY A 90 24.68 14.61 -19.35
C GLY A 90 23.92 14.79 -18.05
N ALA A 91 23.73 16.03 -17.61
CA ALA A 91 22.86 16.34 -16.48
C ALA A 91 21.45 15.84 -16.80
N PRO A 92 20.71 15.23 -15.81
CA PRO A 92 19.32 14.85 -16.03
C PRO A 92 18.54 16.09 -16.48
N ALA A 93 17.69 15.93 -17.48
CA ALA A 93 16.80 16.99 -17.91
C ALA A 93 15.98 17.50 -16.70
N ALA A 94 15.77 18.81 -16.62
CA ALA A 94 15.04 19.40 -15.48
C ALA A 94 13.72 18.64 -15.24
N GLY A 95 13.49 18.17 -14.00
CA GLY A 95 12.29 17.43 -13.61
C GLY A 95 12.36 15.90 -13.73
N HIS A 96 13.50 15.34 -14.14
CA HIS A 96 13.67 13.88 -14.23
C HIS A 96 14.77 13.40 -13.28
N ARG A 97 14.53 12.30 -12.57
CA ARG A 97 15.55 11.63 -11.74
C ARG A 97 15.35 10.12 -11.75
N PRO A 98 16.40 9.34 -11.46
CA PRO A 98 16.27 7.91 -11.27
C PRO A 98 15.25 7.58 -10.17
N ALA A 99 14.47 6.52 -10.38
CA ALA A 99 13.52 6.02 -9.38
C ALA A 99 14.25 5.04 -8.46
N HIS A 100 14.78 5.55 -7.34
CA HIS A 100 15.47 4.74 -6.34
C HIS A 100 14.49 4.20 -5.29
N GLY A 101 14.71 2.92 -4.91
CA GLY A 101 13.92 2.30 -3.85
C GLY A 101 13.88 0.78 -3.91
N VAL A 102 12.98 0.20 -3.14
CA VAL A 102 12.71 -1.24 -3.10
C VAL A 102 11.26 -1.49 -3.47
N HIS A 103 11.01 -2.51 -4.28
CA HIS A 103 9.67 -2.95 -4.64
C HIS A 103 9.58 -4.47 -4.52
N ASP A 104 8.87 -4.92 -3.52
CA ASP A 104 8.69 -6.34 -3.20
C ASP A 104 7.24 -6.79 -3.40
N VAL A 105 7.04 -8.09 -3.54
CA VAL A 105 5.74 -8.77 -3.60
C VAL A 105 5.64 -9.74 -2.43
N ILE A 106 4.50 -9.76 -1.75
CA ILE A 106 4.16 -10.69 -0.69
C ILE A 106 3.16 -11.68 -1.26
N VAL A 107 3.57 -12.92 -1.45
CA VAL A 107 2.71 -14.04 -1.85
C VAL A 107 2.04 -14.57 -0.59
N GLU A 108 0.72 -14.46 -0.50
CA GLU A 108 -0.06 -14.64 0.73
C GLU A 108 -0.58 -16.05 0.93
N SER A 109 -0.41 -16.93 -0.06
CA SER A 109 -0.83 -18.33 0.00
C SER A 109 0.06 -19.20 -0.89
N PRO A 110 0.35 -20.45 -0.52
CA PRO A 110 1.00 -21.41 -1.40
C PRO A 110 0.05 -22.00 -2.46
N ARG A 111 -1.27 -21.87 -2.26
CA ARG A 111 -2.30 -22.33 -3.19
C ARG A 111 -2.75 -21.19 -4.08
N HIS A 112 -3.34 -21.52 -5.23
CA HIS A 112 -3.92 -20.53 -6.14
C HIS A 112 -5.24 -19.95 -5.61
N ASP A 113 -5.16 -19.35 -4.41
CA ASP A 113 -6.28 -18.61 -3.84
C ASP A 113 -6.46 -17.28 -4.60
N ARG A 114 -7.71 -16.96 -4.96
CA ARG A 114 -8.06 -15.69 -5.66
C ARG A 114 -8.66 -14.65 -4.73
N SER A 115 -9.01 -15.06 -3.52
CA SER A 115 -9.58 -14.18 -2.50
C SER A 115 -8.87 -14.36 -1.17
N ILE A 116 -8.62 -13.27 -0.47
CA ILE A 116 -8.08 -13.33 0.90
C ILE A 116 -9.01 -14.07 1.86
N LEU A 117 -10.30 -14.22 1.51
CA LEU A 117 -11.28 -14.93 2.32
C LEU A 117 -11.09 -16.45 2.30
N THR A 118 -10.42 -16.99 1.25
CA THR A 118 -10.12 -18.43 1.13
C THR A 118 -8.73 -18.79 1.63
N VAL A 119 -7.84 -17.81 1.86
CA VAL A 119 -6.51 -18.06 2.41
C VAL A 119 -6.62 -18.59 3.84
N GLU A 120 -5.83 -19.59 4.19
CA GLU A 120 -5.77 -20.10 5.55
C GLU A 120 -5.32 -19.00 6.54
N ALA A 121 -5.99 -18.93 7.70
CA ALA A 121 -5.71 -17.84 8.65
C ALA A 121 -4.23 -17.75 9.10
N PRO A 122 -3.50 -18.86 9.33
CA PRO A 122 -2.08 -18.79 9.65
C PRO A 122 -1.25 -18.16 8.53
N HIS A 123 -1.51 -18.50 7.25
CA HIS A 123 -0.78 -17.96 6.10
C HIS A 123 -1.08 -16.46 5.92
N TRP A 124 -2.36 -16.10 6.06
CA TRP A 124 -2.77 -14.69 6.01
C TRP A 124 -2.11 -13.83 7.09
N ARG A 125 -2.10 -14.29 8.35
CA ARG A 125 -1.41 -13.58 9.44
C ARG A 125 0.10 -13.52 9.22
N ALA A 126 0.69 -14.62 8.71
CA ALA A 126 2.11 -14.66 8.38
C ALA A 126 2.51 -13.64 7.32
N SER A 127 1.67 -13.41 6.30
CA SER A 127 1.95 -12.42 5.26
C SER A 127 2.04 -10.99 5.82
N TRP A 128 1.21 -10.63 6.80
CA TRP A 128 1.27 -9.34 7.48
C TRP A 128 2.51 -9.20 8.37
N GLU A 129 2.92 -10.30 9.03
CA GLU A 129 4.16 -10.28 9.83
C GLU A 129 5.39 -10.16 8.93
N LEU A 130 5.44 -10.83 7.75
CA LEU A 130 6.50 -10.63 6.77
C LEU A 130 6.56 -9.17 6.28
N ALA A 131 5.40 -8.56 6.06
CA ALA A 131 5.31 -7.15 5.69
C ALA A 131 5.89 -6.23 6.78
N ARG A 132 5.53 -6.47 8.04
CA ARG A 132 6.04 -5.71 9.19
C ARG A 132 7.56 -5.84 9.30
N GLN A 133 8.08 -7.08 9.30
CA GLN A 133 9.52 -7.36 9.36
C GLN A 133 10.29 -6.70 8.21
N ARG A 134 9.73 -6.75 7.00
CA ARG A 134 10.38 -6.13 5.86
C ARG A 134 10.45 -4.61 5.98
N LEU A 135 9.36 -3.97 6.40
CA LEU A 135 9.35 -2.52 6.65
C LEU A 135 10.35 -2.13 7.74
N GLU A 136 10.47 -2.92 8.81
CA GLU A 136 11.47 -2.73 9.87
C GLU A 136 12.91 -2.77 9.31
N GLN A 137 13.23 -3.78 8.48
CA GLN A 137 14.54 -3.87 7.80
C GLN A 137 14.81 -2.66 6.89
N LEU A 138 13.80 -2.20 6.15
CA LEU A 138 13.93 -1.08 5.22
C LEU A 138 14.03 0.27 5.95
N ALA A 139 13.40 0.41 7.11
CA ALA A 139 13.50 1.60 7.94
C ALA A 139 14.92 1.84 8.51
N LEU A 140 15.73 0.79 8.61
CA LEU A 140 17.14 0.90 9.01
C LEU A 140 18.05 1.41 7.90
N ARG A 141 17.58 1.48 6.66
CA ARG A 141 18.37 1.93 5.51
C ARG A 141 18.41 3.45 5.43
N ASP A 142 19.60 4.02 5.29
CA ASP A 142 19.82 5.47 5.23
C ASP A 142 19.38 6.10 3.90
N ASP A 143 19.34 5.31 2.83
CA ASP A 143 18.95 5.73 1.49
C ASP A 143 17.43 5.69 1.25
N LEU A 144 16.64 5.22 2.21
CA LEU A 144 15.19 5.16 2.12
C LEU A 144 14.53 6.08 3.15
N VAL A 145 13.48 6.77 2.71
CA VAL A 145 12.79 7.79 3.53
C VAL A 145 11.40 7.33 3.95
N TRP A 146 10.71 6.56 3.12
CA TRP A 146 9.35 6.11 3.39
C TRP A 146 9.12 4.71 2.83
N GLY A 147 8.21 3.96 3.45
CA GLY A 147 7.75 2.67 2.95
C GLY A 147 6.27 2.46 3.23
N GLY A 148 5.63 1.69 2.39
CA GLY A 148 4.21 1.34 2.52
C GLY A 148 3.84 0.06 1.82
N LEU A 149 2.64 -0.41 2.14
CA LEU A 149 2.03 -1.60 1.56
C LEU A 149 0.82 -1.20 0.73
N PHE A 150 0.55 -1.95 -0.32
CA PHE A 150 -0.70 -1.84 -1.06
C PHE A 150 -1.11 -3.18 -1.66
N LYS A 151 -2.39 -3.31 -1.93
CA LYS A 151 -2.96 -4.46 -2.63
C LYS A 151 -3.88 -4.01 -3.73
N ASN A 152 -3.80 -4.72 -4.84
CA ASN A 152 -4.81 -4.69 -5.89
C ASN A 152 -5.49 -6.06 -5.91
N SER A 153 -6.80 -6.11 -5.67
CA SER A 153 -7.58 -7.34 -5.69
C SER A 153 -8.63 -7.25 -6.78
N GLY A 154 -8.47 -8.07 -7.81
CA GLY A 154 -9.32 -8.08 -8.99
C GLY A 154 -8.90 -7.08 -10.07
N ARG A 155 -9.51 -7.22 -11.25
CA ARG A 155 -9.12 -6.50 -12.48
C ARG A 155 -9.45 -5.00 -12.44
N ALA A 156 -10.61 -4.64 -11.90
CA ALA A 156 -10.99 -3.23 -11.78
C ALA A 156 -10.12 -2.48 -10.75
N ALA A 157 -9.46 -3.22 -9.85
CA ALA A 157 -8.47 -2.69 -8.93
C ALA A 157 -7.03 -2.68 -9.50
N GLY A 158 -6.82 -3.20 -10.73
CA GLY A 158 -5.52 -3.20 -11.39
C GLY A 158 -4.61 -4.39 -11.05
N ALA A 159 -5.18 -5.49 -10.55
CA ALA A 159 -4.42 -6.73 -10.38
C ALA A 159 -4.02 -7.30 -11.75
N SER A 160 -2.76 -7.76 -11.87
CA SER A 160 -2.26 -8.45 -13.06
C SER A 160 -2.36 -9.97 -12.95
N LEU A 161 -2.34 -10.49 -11.73
CA LEU A 161 -2.48 -11.90 -11.39
C LEU A 161 -3.60 -12.07 -10.37
N ASP A 162 -4.39 -13.11 -10.53
CA ASP A 162 -5.52 -13.43 -9.63
C ASP A 162 -5.03 -14.07 -8.33
N HIS A 163 -3.87 -14.75 -8.34
CA HIS A 163 -3.29 -15.31 -7.13
C HIS A 163 -3.09 -14.22 -6.08
N VAL A 164 -3.60 -14.43 -4.86
CA VAL A 164 -3.56 -13.43 -3.78
C VAL A 164 -2.14 -12.99 -3.46
N HIS A 165 -1.91 -11.70 -3.59
CA HIS A 165 -0.63 -11.08 -3.25
C HIS A 165 -0.82 -9.62 -2.86
N SER A 166 0.11 -9.10 -2.09
CA SER A 166 0.27 -7.67 -1.78
C SER A 166 1.61 -7.18 -2.27
N GLN A 167 1.81 -5.89 -2.27
CA GLN A 167 3.05 -5.27 -2.69
C GLN A 167 3.56 -4.33 -1.61
N LEU A 168 4.87 -4.28 -1.46
CA LEU A 168 5.58 -3.38 -0.58
C LEU A 168 6.50 -2.49 -1.42
N VAL A 169 6.46 -1.20 -1.18
CA VAL A 169 7.36 -0.24 -1.81
C VAL A 169 8.06 0.59 -0.74
N ALA A 170 9.35 0.83 -0.91
CA ALA A 170 10.09 1.82 -0.13
C ALA A 170 10.82 2.78 -1.05
N LEU A 171 10.78 4.06 -0.71
CA LEU A 171 11.17 5.19 -1.56
C LEU A 171 12.21 6.08 -0.85
N ASP A 172 13.00 6.78 -1.64
CA ASP A 172 13.95 7.80 -1.21
C ASP A 172 13.31 9.18 -0.96
N PHE A 173 11.98 9.27 -0.99
CA PHE A 173 11.20 10.47 -0.72
C PHE A 173 9.85 10.15 -0.08
N VAL A 174 9.20 11.16 0.48
CA VAL A 174 7.86 11.04 1.06
C VAL A 174 6.81 11.25 -0.03
N PRO A 175 5.88 10.31 -0.27
CA PRO A 175 4.81 10.47 -1.25
C PRO A 175 3.91 11.69 -0.95
N PRO A 176 3.45 12.44 -1.97
CA PRO A 176 2.62 13.63 -1.77
C PRO A 176 1.38 13.45 -0.88
N PRO A 177 0.63 12.33 -0.95
CA PRO A 177 -0.50 12.11 -0.05
C PRO A 177 -0.08 12.03 1.43
N ILE A 178 1.07 11.44 1.73
CA ILE A 178 1.60 11.36 3.10
C ILE A 178 2.02 12.75 3.58
N VAL A 179 2.69 13.54 2.72
CA VAL A 179 3.04 14.94 3.04
C VAL A 179 1.79 15.75 3.36
N ALA A 180 0.73 15.61 2.56
CA ALA A 180 -0.54 16.31 2.78
C ALA A 180 -1.21 15.90 4.09
N GLN A 181 -1.23 14.61 4.42
CA GLN A 181 -1.81 14.10 5.68
C GLN A 181 -1.02 14.58 6.90
N LEU A 182 0.31 14.58 6.85
CA LEU A 182 1.15 15.10 7.93
C LEU A 182 0.92 16.60 8.14
N ALA A 183 0.81 17.37 7.06
CA ALA A 183 0.54 18.80 7.12
C ALA A 183 -0.85 19.10 7.71
N ALA A 184 -1.88 18.32 7.33
CA ALA A 184 -3.24 18.47 7.86
C ALA A 184 -3.32 18.14 9.36
N GLY A 185 -2.52 17.17 9.84
CA GLY A 185 -2.42 16.79 11.25
C GLY A 185 -1.66 17.79 12.13
N GLY A 186 -0.91 18.71 11.54
CA GLY A 186 0.02 19.58 12.28
C GLY A 186 -0.62 20.65 13.19
N GLY A 187 -1.94 20.88 13.10
CA GLY A 187 -2.70 21.80 13.97
C GLY A 187 -3.42 21.11 15.13
N ASP A 188 -3.67 19.82 15.01
CA ASP A 188 -4.33 18.97 16.00
C ASP A 188 -3.30 17.98 16.57
N ARG A 189 -3.19 17.92 17.88
CA ARG A 189 -2.22 17.01 18.54
C ARG A 189 -2.55 15.54 18.33
N ASP A 190 -3.82 15.20 18.10
CA ASP A 190 -4.26 13.83 17.82
C ASP A 190 -5.51 13.83 16.91
N PRO A 191 -5.33 14.05 15.61
CA PRO A 191 -6.45 14.09 14.66
C PRO A 191 -7.21 12.76 14.59
N PHE A 192 -6.54 11.64 14.83
CA PHE A 192 -7.17 10.33 14.76
C PHE A 192 -8.11 10.06 15.94
N THR A 193 -7.78 10.51 17.15
CA THR A 193 -8.72 10.44 18.29
C THR A 193 -10.01 11.20 17.98
N ARG A 194 -9.90 12.38 17.36
CA ARG A 194 -11.07 13.14 16.93
C ARG A 194 -11.86 12.41 15.83
N ILE A 195 -11.18 11.86 14.82
CA ILE A 195 -11.82 11.10 13.73
C ILE A 195 -12.60 9.91 14.30
N ILE A 196 -12.01 9.15 15.23
CA ILE A 196 -12.66 8.01 15.88
C ILE A 196 -13.89 8.47 16.70
N ALA A 197 -13.74 9.50 17.55
CA ALA A 197 -14.84 10.00 18.38
C ALA A 197 -16.01 10.54 17.54
N VAL A 198 -15.72 11.22 16.42
CA VAL A 198 -16.74 11.66 15.47
C VAL A 198 -17.40 10.46 14.79
N ALA A 199 -16.62 9.46 14.38
CA ALA A 199 -17.17 8.25 13.75
C ALA A 199 -18.08 7.44 14.70
N GLU A 200 -17.75 7.38 16.00
CA GLU A 200 -18.60 6.76 17.02
C GLU A 200 -19.93 7.52 17.17
N ARG A 201 -19.88 8.84 17.31
CA ARG A 201 -21.06 9.69 17.44
C ARG A 201 -21.97 9.63 16.20
N GLU A 202 -21.39 9.59 15.01
CA GLU A 202 -22.10 9.55 13.72
C GLU A 202 -22.42 8.12 13.27
N GLN A 203 -22.19 7.13 14.13
CA GLN A 203 -22.46 5.72 13.83
C GLN A 203 -21.75 5.19 12.57
N ARG A 204 -20.53 5.69 12.30
CA ARG A 204 -19.72 5.27 11.16
C ARG A 204 -18.76 4.13 11.50
N VAL A 205 -18.65 3.72 12.74
CA VAL A 205 -17.89 2.53 13.15
C VAL A 205 -18.57 1.27 12.63
N VAL A 206 -17.79 0.40 11.98
CA VAL A 206 -18.26 -0.85 11.35
C VAL A 206 -17.91 -2.07 12.19
N ALA A 207 -16.68 -2.12 12.69
CA ALA A 207 -16.16 -3.20 13.53
C ALA A 207 -15.04 -2.69 14.43
N THR A 208 -14.73 -3.44 15.49
CA THR A 208 -13.64 -3.10 16.42
C THR A 208 -12.92 -4.36 16.88
N SER A 209 -11.62 -4.22 17.13
CA SER A 209 -10.87 -5.19 17.93
C SER A 209 -10.35 -4.53 19.21
N ALA A 210 -9.54 -5.23 19.99
CA ALA A 210 -8.92 -4.67 21.19
C ALA A 210 -8.09 -3.40 20.88
N ASP A 211 -7.36 -3.43 19.78
CA ASP A 211 -6.37 -2.39 19.43
C ASP A 211 -6.75 -1.52 18.23
N LEU A 212 -7.80 -1.89 17.47
CA LEU A 212 -8.14 -1.27 16.20
C LEU A 212 -9.64 -0.91 16.11
N VAL A 213 -9.92 0.13 15.34
CA VAL A 213 -11.27 0.54 14.94
C VAL A 213 -11.37 0.51 13.42
N ALA A 214 -12.36 -0.17 12.87
CA ALA A 214 -12.75 -0.04 11.47
C ALA A 214 -13.93 0.94 11.36
N LEU A 215 -13.76 2.00 10.58
CA LEU A 215 -14.76 3.04 10.40
C LEU A 215 -14.87 3.41 8.92
N VAL A 216 -16.05 3.81 8.48
CA VAL A 216 -16.21 4.40 7.15
C VAL A 216 -15.55 5.76 7.12
N SER A 217 -14.75 6.00 6.06
CA SER A 217 -14.08 7.28 5.82
C SER A 217 -15.04 8.46 6.02
N PRO A 218 -14.61 9.57 6.64
CA PRO A 218 -15.44 10.77 6.74
C PRO A 218 -15.72 11.42 5.37
N ALA A 219 -14.87 11.16 4.38
CA ALA A 219 -15.00 11.64 3.00
C ALA A 219 -14.67 10.50 2.03
N PRO A 220 -15.58 9.52 1.87
CA PRO A 220 -15.29 8.33 1.10
C PRO A 220 -15.23 8.65 -0.40
N ARG A 221 -14.18 8.21 -1.07
CA ARG A 221 -13.99 8.34 -2.53
C ARG A 221 -14.92 7.43 -3.31
N GLN A 222 -15.34 6.34 -2.67
CA GLN A 222 -16.30 5.35 -3.17
C GLN A 222 -17.21 4.93 -2.02
N PRO A 223 -18.46 4.47 -2.28
CA PRO A 223 -19.26 3.81 -1.25
C PRO A 223 -18.47 2.71 -0.54
N LEU A 224 -18.69 2.53 0.75
CA LEU A 224 -18.10 1.48 1.60
C LEU A 224 -16.59 1.63 1.86
N GLU A 225 -15.95 2.73 1.46
CA GLU A 225 -14.54 2.98 1.80
C GLU A 225 -14.34 2.97 3.31
N THR A 226 -13.47 2.11 3.78
CA THR A 226 -13.29 1.83 5.22
C THR A 226 -11.83 2.04 5.62
N TRP A 227 -11.63 2.72 6.75
CA TRP A 227 -10.34 2.89 7.39
C TRP A 227 -10.21 1.99 8.61
N LEU A 228 -9.06 1.36 8.76
CA LEU A 228 -8.68 0.60 9.95
C LEU A 228 -7.60 1.38 10.68
N VAL A 229 -7.93 1.87 11.88
CA VAL A 229 -7.11 2.83 12.64
C VAL A 229 -6.76 2.24 13.99
N PRO A 230 -5.47 2.24 14.42
CA PRO A 230 -5.10 1.89 15.78
C PRO A 230 -5.73 2.83 16.81
N ARG A 231 -6.18 2.28 17.94
CA ARG A 231 -6.72 3.10 19.06
C ARG A 231 -5.63 3.93 19.74
N ARG A 232 -4.40 3.43 19.76
CA ARG A 232 -3.25 4.10 20.36
C ARG A 232 -2.41 4.79 19.29
N PRO A 233 -1.84 5.97 19.59
CA PRO A 233 -0.86 6.59 18.71
C PRO A 233 0.31 5.65 18.41
N GLY A 234 0.78 5.69 17.17
CA GLY A 234 1.92 4.92 16.69
C GLY A 234 2.16 5.28 15.22
N PRO A 235 3.26 5.98 14.90
CA PRO A 235 3.46 6.52 13.56
C PRO A 235 3.84 5.44 12.53
N TRP A 236 4.37 4.31 12.99
CA TRP A 236 4.90 3.27 12.11
C TRP A 236 4.26 1.92 12.35
N PHE A 237 3.88 1.26 11.27
CA PHE A 237 3.32 -0.09 11.32
C PHE A 237 4.38 -1.13 11.73
N HIS A 238 5.63 -0.93 11.36
CA HIS A 238 6.70 -1.86 11.72
C HIS A 238 7.01 -1.89 13.22
N ASP A 239 6.56 -0.90 13.99
CA ASP A 239 6.63 -0.90 15.47
C ASP A 239 5.42 -1.58 16.12
N ALA A 240 4.43 -2.00 15.33
CA ALA A 240 3.25 -2.66 15.87
C ALA A 240 3.61 -4.02 16.47
N GLY A 241 3.12 -4.28 17.69
CA GLY A 241 3.30 -5.58 18.34
C GLY A 241 2.57 -6.71 17.62
N PRO A 242 2.98 -7.97 17.81
CA PRO A 242 2.41 -9.13 17.11
C PRO A 242 0.88 -9.27 17.25
N SER A 243 0.31 -8.92 18.41
CA SER A 243 -1.14 -8.95 18.65
C SER A 243 -1.89 -7.93 17.78
N VAL A 244 -1.31 -6.72 17.60
CA VAL A 244 -1.89 -5.67 16.75
C VAL A 244 -1.83 -6.08 15.29
N VAL A 245 -0.73 -6.68 14.84
CA VAL A 245 -0.57 -7.18 13.46
C VAL A 245 -1.55 -8.30 13.17
N ALA A 246 -1.69 -9.27 14.07
CA ALA A 246 -2.66 -10.35 13.94
C ALA A 246 -4.10 -9.80 13.94
N GLY A 247 -4.41 -8.86 14.84
CA GLY A 247 -5.70 -8.19 14.91
C GLY A 247 -6.02 -7.39 13.64
N LEU A 248 -5.03 -6.74 13.02
CA LEU A 248 -5.19 -6.07 11.73
C LEU A 248 -5.53 -7.08 10.63
N ALA A 249 -4.78 -8.18 10.54
CA ALA A 249 -5.01 -9.23 9.56
C ALA A 249 -6.44 -9.77 9.64
N ASP A 250 -6.92 -10.07 10.85
CA ASP A 250 -8.27 -10.58 11.08
C ASP A 250 -9.34 -9.52 10.73
N LEU A 251 -9.13 -8.27 11.14
CA LEU A 251 -10.07 -7.18 10.87
C LEU A 251 -10.14 -6.84 9.38
N VAL A 252 -9.05 -6.90 8.63
CA VAL A 252 -9.06 -6.74 7.16
C VAL A 252 -9.94 -7.80 6.51
N ARG A 253 -9.81 -9.08 6.92
CA ARG A 253 -10.67 -10.15 6.39
C ARG A 253 -12.13 -9.93 6.74
N GLU A 254 -12.42 -9.50 7.96
CA GLU A 254 -13.79 -9.19 8.39
C GLU A 254 -14.39 -8.08 7.52
N ILE A 255 -13.66 -6.98 7.30
CA ILE A 255 -14.15 -5.86 6.49
C ILE A 255 -14.33 -6.27 5.04
N VAL A 256 -13.40 -7.01 4.43
CA VAL A 256 -13.55 -7.52 3.06
C VAL A 256 -14.74 -8.47 2.95
N ALA A 257 -14.98 -9.34 3.94
CA ALA A 257 -16.17 -10.18 3.96
C ALA A 257 -17.49 -9.38 4.07
N ARG A 258 -17.47 -8.24 4.79
CA ARG A 258 -18.61 -7.32 4.86
C ARG A 258 -18.83 -6.58 3.53
N ILE A 259 -17.73 -6.15 2.87
CA ILE A 259 -17.79 -5.55 1.54
C ILE A 259 -18.36 -6.55 0.53
N GLU A 260 -17.89 -7.80 0.53
CA GLU A 260 -18.41 -8.85 -0.35
C GLU A 260 -19.92 -9.09 -0.17
N ARG A 261 -20.41 -9.07 1.06
CA ARG A 261 -21.87 -9.16 1.30
C ARG A 261 -22.63 -7.92 0.86
N ALA A 262 -22.07 -6.73 1.04
CA ALA A 262 -22.69 -5.46 0.71
C ALA A 262 -22.63 -5.14 -0.80
N ALA A 263 -21.59 -5.60 -1.49
CA ALA A 263 -21.34 -5.39 -2.92
C ALA A 263 -20.64 -6.63 -3.49
N PRO A 264 -21.40 -7.72 -3.78
CA PRO A 264 -20.85 -8.99 -4.22
C PRO A 264 -19.98 -8.84 -5.49
N GLY A 265 -18.80 -9.44 -5.48
CA GLY A 265 -17.86 -9.42 -6.58
C GLY A 265 -17.14 -8.07 -6.77
N ALA A 266 -17.25 -7.13 -5.84
CA ALA A 266 -16.53 -5.87 -5.94
C ALA A 266 -15.03 -6.09 -5.75
N ASP A 267 -14.25 -5.71 -6.74
CA ASP A 267 -12.80 -5.57 -6.64
C ASP A 267 -12.45 -4.49 -5.61
N PHE A 268 -11.26 -4.53 -5.04
CA PHE A 268 -10.83 -3.52 -4.09
C PHE A 268 -9.34 -3.25 -4.15
N ASN A 269 -8.97 -2.04 -3.75
CA ASN A 269 -7.60 -1.69 -3.37
C ASN A 269 -7.54 -1.51 -1.86
N TRP A 270 -6.37 -1.75 -1.27
CA TRP A 270 -6.03 -1.19 0.01
C TRP A 270 -4.58 -0.72 0.03
N TRP A 271 -4.28 0.22 0.91
CA TRP A 271 -2.94 0.69 1.17
C TRP A 271 -2.78 1.09 2.64
N LEU A 272 -1.57 0.87 3.13
CA LEU A 272 -1.16 1.24 4.46
C LEU A 272 -0.44 2.58 4.40
N HIS A 273 -0.95 3.56 5.13
CA HIS A 273 -0.30 4.83 5.37
C HIS A 273 0.46 4.79 6.70
N GLN A 274 1.73 5.18 6.67
CA GLN A 274 2.55 5.38 7.86
C GLN A 274 3.43 6.60 7.70
N ALA A 275 3.97 7.10 8.81
CA ALA A 275 4.90 8.22 8.79
C ALA A 275 6.20 7.87 8.07
N PRO A 276 6.94 8.86 7.56
CA PRO A 276 8.28 8.65 7.03
C PRO A 276 9.20 8.03 8.07
N PHE A 277 10.12 7.18 7.65
CA PHE A 277 11.16 6.59 8.49
C PHE A 277 12.09 7.66 9.07
N ARG A 278 12.29 8.74 8.30
CA ARG A 278 13.14 9.89 8.64
C ARG A 278 12.71 11.14 7.89
N ALA A 279 13.24 12.29 8.26
CA ALA A 279 13.02 13.53 7.49
C ALA A 279 13.61 13.38 6.09
N SER A 280 12.90 13.89 5.08
CA SER A 280 13.40 13.91 3.71
C SER A 280 14.59 14.88 3.58
N SER A 281 15.69 14.43 3.02
CA SER A 281 16.85 15.27 2.66
C SER A 281 16.77 15.85 1.24
N GLY A 282 15.62 15.71 0.57
CA GLY A 282 15.40 16.24 -0.79
C GLY A 282 15.23 17.76 -0.86
N PRO A 283 15.40 18.37 -2.05
CA PRO A 283 15.16 19.80 -2.23
C PRO A 283 13.74 20.14 -1.79
N GLU A 284 13.61 21.26 -1.04
CA GLU A 284 12.33 21.76 -0.52
C GLU A 284 11.33 21.93 -1.68
N PRO A 285 10.06 21.51 -1.54
CA PRO A 285 9.05 21.92 -2.50
C PRO A 285 8.91 23.43 -2.45
N GLU A 286 9.16 24.10 -3.57
CA GLU A 286 8.97 25.55 -3.78
C GLU A 286 7.49 25.91 -3.72
N ALA A 287 6.88 25.84 -2.58
CA ALA A 287 5.56 26.42 -2.33
C ALA A 287 5.38 26.65 -0.82
N GLY A 288 6.05 27.66 -0.31
CA GLY A 288 5.62 28.50 0.82
C GLY A 288 5.17 27.89 2.14
N ARG A 289 5.26 26.57 2.34
CA ARG A 289 5.01 25.92 3.62
C ARG A 289 6.09 24.87 3.87
N ARG A 290 7.09 25.25 4.64
CA ARG A 290 8.05 24.31 5.23
C ARG A 290 7.27 23.24 6.02
N PRO A 291 7.56 21.94 5.85
CA PRO A 291 7.34 20.99 6.93
C PRO A 291 8.10 21.56 8.14
N ARG A 292 7.40 21.79 9.25
CA ARG A 292 8.04 22.29 10.45
C ARG A 292 9.21 21.37 10.81
N GLU A 293 10.37 21.93 11.11
CA GLU A 293 11.46 21.26 11.85
C GLU A 293 10.84 20.66 13.10
N GLY A 294 10.59 19.36 13.07
CA GLY A 294 9.99 18.68 14.22
C GLY A 294 9.05 17.57 13.79
N GLY A 295 9.62 16.46 13.46
CA GLY A 295 9.02 15.16 13.66
C GLY A 295 7.58 14.92 13.17
N VAL A 296 7.22 13.67 13.23
CA VAL A 296 5.84 13.19 13.06
C VAL A 296 4.95 13.80 14.17
N PRO A 297 3.74 14.31 13.87
CA PRO A 297 2.82 14.82 14.89
C PRO A 297 2.61 13.80 16.02
N PRO A 298 2.61 14.21 17.31
CA PRO A 298 2.55 13.29 18.45
C PRO A 298 1.39 12.31 18.44
N GLY A 299 0.26 12.68 17.85
CA GLY A 299 -0.94 11.84 17.73
C GLY A 299 -1.03 11.07 16.42
N TRP A 300 0.01 11.10 15.59
CA TRP A 300 -0.03 10.38 14.31
C TRP A 300 -0.20 8.89 14.52
N ARG A 301 -0.99 8.27 13.63
CA ARG A 301 -1.23 6.82 13.60
C ARG A 301 -1.05 6.30 12.19
N TRP A 302 -0.32 5.21 12.05
CA TRP A 302 -0.45 4.42 10.83
C TRP A 302 -1.90 3.97 10.69
N HIS A 303 -2.40 3.80 9.49
CA HIS A 303 -3.75 3.31 9.23
C HIS A 303 -3.81 2.62 7.88
N LEU A 304 -4.79 1.75 7.73
CA LEU A 304 -5.08 1.06 6.48
C LEU A 304 -6.38 1.63 5.90
N GLU A 305 -6.37 1.95 4.61
CA GLU A 305 -7.57 2.33 3.87
C GLU A 305 -7.93 1.20 2.89
N ILE A 306 -9.20 0.77 2.89
CA ILE A 306 -9.75 -0.22 1.96
C ILE A 306 -10.77 0.51 1.07
N LEU A 307 -10.52 0.49 -0.24
CA LEU A 307 -11.32 1.15 -1.25
C LEU A 307 -11.96 0.12 -2.19
N PRO A 308 -13.24 -0.22 -2.02
CA PRO A 308 -13.98 -1.01 -2.99
C PRO A 308 -14.11 -0.27 -4.34
N ARG A 309 -14.00 -0.99 -5.45
CA ARG A 309 -14.11 -0.45 -6.80
C ARG A 309 -15.54 -0.66 -7.32
N ILE A 310 -16.49 0.08 -6.73
CA ILE A 310 -17.93 -0.05 -7.03
C ILE A 310 -18.28 0.65 -8.34
N SER A 311 -17.64 1.77 -8.61
CA SER A 311 -17.78 2.49 -9.89
C SER A 311 -16.40 2.87 -10.45
N PRO A 312 -16.24 2.93 -11.77
CA PRO A 312 -15.00 3.44 -12.37
C PRO A 312 -14.83 4.93 -12.05
N LEU A 313 -13.58 5.35 -11.90
CA LEU A 313 -13.25 6.78 -11.86
C LEU A 313 -13.46 7.36 -13.25
N ALA A 314 -14.18 8.48 -13.34
CA ALA A 314 -14.49 9.16 -14.59
C ALA A 314 -13.79 10.52 -14.70
N GLY A 315 -14.19 11.33 -15.68
CA GLY A 315 -13.53 12.59 -15.98
C GLY A 315 -13.53 13.60 -14.83
N PHE A 316 -14.58 13.60 -14.00
CA PHE A 316 -14.66 14.50 -12.86
C PHE A 316 -13.59 14.16 -11.81
N GLU A 317 -13.49 12.90 -11.42
CA GLU A 317 -12.50 12.47 -10.42
C GLU A 317 -11.07 12.62 -10.94
N LEU A 318 -10.84 12.22 -12.19
CA LEU A 318 -9.50 12.24 -12.79
C LEU A 318 -9.01 13.65 -13.13
N GLY A 319 -9.93 14.53 -13.61
CA GLY A 319 -9.58 15.86 -14.09
C GLY A 319 -9.69 16.96 -13.03
N ILE A 320 -10.66 16.82 -12.11
CA ILE A 320 -10.92 17.83 -11.07
C ILE A 320 -10.30 17.45 -9.72
N GLY A 321 -10.03 16.14 -9.51
CA GLY A 321 -9.46 15.64 -8.25
C GLY A 321 -10.46 15.58 -7.09
N CYS A 322 -11.76 15.68 -7.38
CA CYS A 322 -12.85 15.50 -6.43
C CYS A 322 -13.55 14.17 -6.69
N HIS A 323 -14.16 13.58 -5.67
CA HIS A 323 -14.79 12.26 -5.79
C HIS A 323 -16.30 12.34 -5.56
N ILE A 324 -17.03 11.42 -6.21
CA ILE A 324 -18.48 11.29 -6.07
C ILE A 324 -18.76 9.96 -5.37
N SER A 325 -19.38 10.02 -4.19
CA SER A 325 -19.91 8.84 -3.51
C SER A 325 -21.44 8.84 -3.59
N THR A 326 -22.03 7.72 -3.99
CA THR A 326 -23.48 7.56 -4.10
C THR A 326 -24.16 7.18 -2.78
N LEU A 327 -23.39 6.92 -1.73
CA LEU A 327 -23.87 6.67 -0.37
C LEU A 327 -23.21 7.63 0.59
N SER A 328 -23.98 8.10 1.59
CA SER A 328 -23.38 8.81 2.72
C SER A 328 -22.49 7.89 3.55
N PRO A 329 -21.53 8.42 4.32
CA PRO A 329 -20.71 7.61 5.22
C PRO A 329 -21.53 6.75 6.19
N GLU A 330 -22.62 7.29 6.76
CA GLU A 330 -23.50 6.59 7.69
C GLU A 330 -24.30 5.48 6.99
N ALA A 331 -24.77 5.73 5.76
CA ALA A 331 -25.46 4.72 4.96
C ALA A 331 -24.51 3.57 4.58
N SER A 332 -23.26 3.89 4.21
CA SER A 332 -22.21 2.91 3.97
C SER A 332 -21.92 2.07 5.22
N ALA A 333 -21.83 2.71 6.39
CA ALA A 333 -21.59 1.99 7.65
C ALA A 333 -22.75 1.06 8.03
N ARG A 334 -24.01 1.52 7.88
CA ARG A 334 -25.18 0.64 8.08
C ARG A 334 -25.13 -0.57 7.17
N ARG A 335 -24.87 -0.35 5.88
CA ARG A 335 -24.80 -1.44 4.89
C ARG A 335 -23.68 -2.45 5.22
N LEU A 336 -22.53 -1.98 5.66
CA LEU A 336 -21.41 -2.86 6.09
C LEU A 336 -21.72 -3.62 7.39
N ARG A 337 -22.53 -3.05 8.28
CA ARG A 337 -22.99 -3.77 9.48
C ARG A 337 -24.12 -4.78 9.17
N GLY A 338 -24.74 -4.69 8.01
CA GLY A 338 -25.87 -5.55 7.62
C GLY A 338 -27.21 -5.08 8.21
N VAL A 339 -27.34 -3.77 8.46
CA VAL A 339 -28.55 -3.13 9.00
C VAL A 339 -28.96 -1.95 8.15
#